data_5c9f5728b35cc01f7bb843c89ca431ab
#
_entry.id   5c9f5728b35cc01f7bb843c89ca431ab
#
_cell.length_a   1.000
_cell.length_b   1.000
_cell.length_c   1.000
_cell.angle_alpha   90.00
_cell.angle_beta   90.00
_cell.angle_gamma   90.00
#
_symmetry.space_group_name_H-M   'P 1'
#
loop_
_entity.id
_entity.type
_entity.pdbx_description
1 polymer ?
#
loop_
_entity_poly.entity_id
_entity_poly.type
_entity_poly.pdbx_seq_one_letter_code
_entity_poly.pdbx_strand_id
1 'polypeptide(L)'
;MVNFKLFDPMTMDSSMLPNVAGNYVFLLRKGSQLPKIDIEPKIPEVTLDGNTYQAIYTGIASESLRQRVYRTHFVGNNASRSTLRKSIGSLFGYDLIPRKEGDLKHKKFKPADEEKLTEWMMSNLLLAFVENADPEPWEVKLIAELNPPLNLDKNTNMVNKEFRTLLSKLRCRPVI
;
A
#
# COMPACT_ATOMS: atom_id res chain seq x y z
N MET A 1 8.34 20.36 10.30
CA MET A 1 8.33 19.05 9.64
C MET A 1 7.47 18.11 10.47
N VAL A 2 6.55 17.40 9.85
CA VAL A 2 5.73 16.42 10.56
C VAL A 2 6.58 15.22 10.88
N ASN A 3 6.59 14.82 12.14
CA ASN A 3 7.44 13.74 12.63
C ASN A 3 6.73 12.39 12.44
N PHE A 4 6.97 11.74 11.31
CA PHE A 4 6.51 10.37 11.07
C PHE A 4 7.22 9.41 12.03
N LYS A 5 6.47 8.49 12.63
CA LYS A 5 6.99 7.38 13.44
C LYS A 5 7.12 6.16 12.54
N LEU A 6 8.20 5.41 12.67
CA LEU A 6 8.40 4.16 11.94
C LEU A 6 7.74 2.98 12.69
N PHE A 7 7.11 2.09 11.95
CA PHE A 7 6.56 0.83 12.45
C PHE A 7 7.08 -0.32 11.58
N ASP A 8 7.66 -1.32 12.24
CA ASP A 8 8.13 -2.57 11.62
C ASP A 8 7.21 -3.72 12.06
N PRO A 9 6.40 -4.29 11.14
CA PRO A 9 5.46 -5.35 11.49
C PRO A 9 6.13 -6.66 11.92
N MET A 10 7.43 -6.85 11.66
CA MET A 10 8.17 -8.05 12.04
C MET A 10 8.70 -7.98 13.47
N THR A 11 8.93 -6.79 14.00
CA THR A 11 9.60 -6.60 15.29
C THR A 11 8.78 -5.82 16.31
N MET A 12 7.73 -5.14 15.88
CA MET A 12 6.88 -4.31 16.73
C MET A 12 5.48 -4.89 16.88
N ASP A 13 4.93 -4.82 18.09
CA ASP A 13 3.54 -5.21 18.32
C ASP A 13 2.56 -4.20 17.71
N SER A 14 1.46 -4.70 17.17
CA SER A 14 0.45 -3.87 16.52
C SER A 14 -0.20 -2.83 17.44
N SER A 15 -0.10 -2.99 18.78
CA SER A 15 -0.55 -2.01 19.77
C SER A 15 0.23 -0.69 19.71
N MET A 16 1.41 -0.68 19.11
CA MET A 16 2.18 0.54 18.84
C MET A 16 1.50 1.46 17.82
N LEU A 17 0.60 0.92 17.00
CA LEU A 17 -0.22 1.72 16.09
C LEU A 17 -1.45 2.25 16.84
N PRO A 18 -1.70 3.57 16.85
CA PRO A 18 -2.80 4.16 17.59
C PRO A 18 -4.17 3.90 16.94
N ASN A 19 -5.22 3.94 17.76
CA ASN A 19 -6.61 3.84 17.31
C ASN A 19 -7.20 5.22 17.05
N VAL A 20 -6.51 6.05 16.30
CA VAL A 20 -6.94 7.39 15.88
C VAL A 20 -6.70 7.60 14.39
N ALA A 21 -7.31 8.62 13.84
CA ALA A 21 -7.10 9.04 12.46
C ALA A 21 -5.64 9.43 12.19
N GLY A 22 -5.21 9.29 10.93
CA GLY A 22 -3.86 9.69 10.56
C GLY A 22 -3.48 9.39 9.12
N ASN A 23 -2.28 9.82 8.77
CA ASN A 23 -1.64 9.56 7.49
C ASN A 23 -0.55 8.51 7.63
N TYR A 24 -0.31 7.77 6.56
CA TYR A 24 0.73 6.76 6.53
C TYR A 24 1.38 6.63 5.16
N VAL A 25 2.63 6.17 5.17
CA VAL A 25 3.43 5.87 3.97
C VAL A 25 3.99 4.45 4.11
N PHE A 26 3.73 3.61 3.13
CA PHE A 26 4.38 2.31 3.02
C PHE A 26 5.73 2.43 2.34
N LEU A 27 6.73 1.85 2.95
CA LEU A 27 8.12 1.91 2.57
C LEU A 27 8.63 0.50 2.25
N LEU A 28 9.52 0.39 1.28
CA LEU A 28 10.28 -0.86 1.10
C LEU A 28 11.34 -0.98 2.19
N ARG A 29 11.43 -2.18 2.77
CA ARG A 29 12.55 -2.55 3.65
C ARG A 29 13.84 -2.54 2.83
N LYS A 30 14.97 -2.20 3.43
CA LYS A 30 16.27 -2.18 2.77
C LYS A 30 16.57 -3.54 2.11
N GLY A 31 16.88 -3.50 0.82
CA GLY A 31 17.11 -4.70 0.01
C GLY A 31 15.86 -5.34 -0.58
N SER A 32 14.65 -4.89 -0.22
CA SER A 32 13.40 -5.35 -0.83
C SER A 32 13.10 -4.58 -2.12
N GLN A 33 12.35 -5.22 -3.01
CA GLN A 33 11.92 -4.65 -4.30
C GLN A 33 10.46 -4.99 -4.56
N LEU A 34 9.76 -4.12 -5.30
CA LEU A 34 8.44 -4.48 -5.85
C LEU A 34 8.56 -5.64 -6.83
N PRO A 35 7.52 -6.48 -6.98
CA PRO A 35 7.48 -7.50 -8.02
C PRO A 35 7.69 -6.86 -9.40
N LYS A 36 8.59 -7.44 -10.19
CA LYS A 36 8.97 -6.92 -11.52
C LYS A 36 7.88 -7.16 -12.55
N ILE A 37 7.60 -6.14 -13.33
CA ILE A 37 6.76 -6.19 -14.53
C ILE A 37 7.50 -5.47 -15.67
N ASP A 38 6.93 -5.42 -16.86
CA ASP A 38 7.58 -4.85 -18.07
C ASP A 38 8.01 -3.38 -17.93
N ILE A 39 7.34 -2.63 -17.05
CA ILE A 39 7.65 -1.22 -16.78
C ILE A 39 8.06 -1.09 -15.31
N GLU A 40 9.30 -0.69 -15.06
CA GLU A 40 9.78 -0.43 -13.70
C GLU A 40 9.38 0.99 -13.25
N PRO A 41 8.82 1.15 -12.04
CA PRO A 41 8.50 2.47 -11.53
C PRO A 41 9.75 3.19 -11.01
N LYS A 42 9.77 4.51 -11.14
CA LYS A 42 10.70 5.35 -10.40
C LYS A 42 10.16 5.55 -8.98
N ILE A 43 10.80 4.91 -7.99
CA ILE A 43 10.36 4.95 -6.61
C ILE A 43 11.03 6.12 -5.89
N PRO A 44 10.26 7.04 -5.28
CA PRO A 44 10.81 8.17 -4.52
C PRO A 44 11.46 7.72 -3.21
N GLU A 45 12.46 8.45 -2.78
CA GLU A 45 13.14 8.25 -1.51
C GLU A 45 12.66 9.25 -0.45
N VAL A 46 12.56 8.79 0.78
CA VAL A 46 12.26 9.59 1.97
C VAL A 46 13.28 9.31 3.06
N THR A 47 13.66 10.34 3.80
CA THR A 47 14.58 10.20 4.91
C THR A 47 13.82 10.32 6.23
N LEU A 48 13.94 9.29 7.08
CA LEU A 48 13.35 9.23 8.42
C LEU A 48 14.44 8.81 9.40
N ASP A 49 14.60 9.57 10.47
CA ASP A 49 15.60 9.31 11.52
C ASP A 49 17.01 9.01 10.97
N GLY A 50 17.43 9.79 9.95
CA GLY A 50 18.73 9.64 9.30
C GLY A 50 18.88 8.46 8.33
N ASN A 51 17.83 7.65 8.14
CA ASN A 51 17.81 6.54 7.20
C ASN A 51 16.97 6.86 5.98
N THR A 52 17.41 6.41 4.81
CA THR A 52 16.70 6.58 3.53
C THR A 52 15.90 5.34 3.18
N TYR A 53 14.63 5.53 2.80
CA TYR A 53 13.69 4.47 2.44
C TYR A 53 13.00 4.80 1.11
N GLN A 54 12.59 3.79 0.38
CA GLN A 54 11.79 3.93 -0.83
C GLN A 54 10.29 3.91 -0.52
N ALA A 55 9.58 5.00 -0.84
CA ALA A 55 8.16 5.17 -0.57
C ALA A 55 7.32 4.65 -1.75
N ILE A 56 6.47 3.63 -1.51
CA ILE A 56 5.69 2.97 -2.57
C ILE A 56 4.22 3.34 -2.59
N TYR A 57 3.67 3.75 -1.44
CA TYR A 57 2.24 4.07 -1.30
C TYR A 57 2.00 4.99 -0.11
N THR A 58 1.07 5.90 -0.23
CA THR A 58 0.54 6.70 0.89
C THR A 58 -0.97 6.58 0.99
N GLY A 59 -1.51 6.78 2.17
CA GLY A 59 -2.94 6.75 2.40
C GLY A 59 -3.34 7.32 3.75
N ILE A 60 -4.64 7.19 4.05
CA ILE A 60 -5.25 7.69 5.28
C ILE A 60 -5.98 6.58 6.05
N ALA A 61 -6.05 6.79 7.36
CA ALA A 61 -7.00 6.15 8.25
C ALA A 61 -7.94 7.22 8.81
N SER A 62 -9.22 7.14 8.51
CA SER A 62 -10.20 8.12 8.97
C SER A 62 -10.54 7.96 10.46
N GLU A 63 -10.35 6.77 11.03
CA GLU A 63 -10.74 6.44 12.41
C GLU A 63 -9.60 5.77 13.19
N SER A 64 -8.90 4.79 12.59
CA SER A 64 -7.90 3.99 13.30
C SER A 64 -6.75 3.57 12.37
N LEU A 65 -5.56 4.10 12.63
CA LEU A 65 -4.32 3.68 11.97
C LEU A 65 -4.10 2.18 12.16
N ARG A 66 -4.27 1.63 13.38
CA ARG A 66 -4.11 0.20 13.65
C ARG A 66 -5.05 -0.65 12.79
N GLN A 67 -6.34 -0.31 12.75
CA GLN A 67 -7.33 -1.05 11.96
C GLN A 67 -7.03 -0.97 10.47
N ARG A 68 -6.73 0.22 9.96
CA ARG A 68 -6.49 0.44 8.54
C ARG A 68 -5.19 -0.19 8.08
N VAL A 69 -4.10 0.09 8.79
CA VAL A 69 -2.76 -0.32 8.36
C VAL A 69 -2.47 -1.77 8.70
N TYR A 70 -2.64 -2.16 9.96
CA TYR A 70 -2.27 -3.51 10.37
C TYR A 70 -3.33 -4.53 9.93
N ARG A 71 -4.58 -4.36 10.36
CA ARG A 71 -5.63 -5.36 10.12
C ARG A 71 -6.13 -5.40 8.68
N THR A 72 -6.14 -4.28 7.97
CA THR A 72 -6.64 -4.25 6.58
C THR A 72 -5.53 -4.42 5.56
N HIS A 73 -4.39 -3.73 5.73
CA HIS A 73 -3.29 -3.84 4.76
C HIS A 73 -2.35 -5.01 5.06
N PHE A 74 -1.68 -5.04 6.21
CA PHE A 74 -0.66 -6.06 6.48
C PHE A 74 -1.25 -7.46 6.58
N VAL A 75 -2.11 -7.72 7.55
CA VAL A 75 -2.65 -9.06 7.83
C VAL A 75 -4.05 -9.30 7.24
N GLY A 76 -4.51 -8.42 6.37
CA GLY A 76 -5.78 -8.59 5.68
C GLY A 76 -5.76 -9.81 4.76
N ASN A 77 -6.93 -10.38 4.52
CA ASN A 77 -7.13 -11.52 3.62
C ASN A 77 -8.08 -11.19 2.47
N ASN A 78 -8.22 -9.90 2.17
CA ASN A 78 -9.21 -9.43 1.21
C ASN A 78 -8.75 -8.17 0.48
N ALA A 79 -8.12 -8.35 -0.66
CA ALA A 79 -7.64 -7.28 -1.52
C ALA A 79 -8.75 -6.32 -2.00
N SER A 80 -10.05 -6.72 -1.94
CA SER A 80 -11.14 -5.81 -2.28
C SER A 80 -11.30 -4.63 -1.30
N ARG A 81 -10.72 -4.74 -0.11
CA ARG A 81 -10.73 -3.70 0.94
C ARG A 81 -9.43 -2.91 1.05
N SER A 82 -8.40 -3.31 0.27
CA SER A 82 -7.06 -2.74 0.34
C SER A 82 -6.52 -2.50 -1.07
N THR A 83 -6.51 -1.25 -1.50
CA THR A 83 -5.91 -0.85 -2.77
C THR A 83 -4.43 -1.22 -2.86
N LEU A 84 -3.69 -1.12 -1.75
CA LEU A 84 -2.29 -1.52 -1.66
C LEU A 84 -2.13 -3.03 -1.92
N ARG A 85 -2.86 -3.89 -1.18
CA ARG A 85 -2.83 -5.35 -1.40
C ARG A 85 -3.20 -5.70 -2.83
N LYS A 86 -4.27 -5.09 -3.36
CA LYS A 86 -4.70 -5.32 -4.74
C LYS A 86 -3.62 -4.94 -5.75
N SER A 87 -2.92 -3.82 -5.53
CA SER A 87 -1.81 -3.40 -6.39
C SER A 87 -0.65 -4.40 -6.34
N ILE A 88 -0.15 -4.74 -5.16
CA ILE A 88 1.00 -5.65 -5.01
C ILE A 88 0.67 -7.05 -5.52
N GLY A 89 -0.48 -7.62 -5.17
CA GLY A 89 -0.89 -8.94 -5.67
C GLY A 89 -1.10 -8.97 -7.19
N SER A 90 -1.54 -7.85 -7.78
CA SER A 90 -1.64 -7.73 -9.24
C SER A 90 -0.25 -7.67 -9.92
N LEU A 91 0.76 -7.07 -9.27
CA LEU A 91 2.14 -7.11 -9.74
C LEU A 91 2.71 -8.54 -9.68
N PHE A 92 2.35 -9.34 -8.67
CA PHE A 92 2.68 -10.78 -8.63
C PHE A 92 1.96 -11.62 -9.69
N GLY A 93 0.98 -11.05 -10.37
CA GLY A 93 0.18 -11.78 -11.36
C GLY A 93 -0.89 -12.68 -10.75
N TYR A 94 -1.24 -12.50 -9.47
CA TYR A 94 -2.27 -13.32 -8.81
C TYR A 94 -3.63 -13.16 -9.46
N ASP A 95 -4.38 -14.28 -9.54
CA ASP A 95 -5.70 -14.32 -10.14
C ASP A 95 -6.74 -13.63 -9.28
N LEU A 96 -7.56 -12.82 -9.93
CA LEU A 96 -8.70 -12.17 -9.29
C LEU A 96 -9.91 -13.09 -9.30
N ILE A 97 -10.56 -13.22 -8.16
CA ILE A 97 -11.84 -13.92 -7.98
C ILE A 97 -12.89 -12.95 -7.41
N PRO A 98 -14.20 -13.22 -7.60
CA PRO A 98 -15.25 -12.44 -6.96
C PRO A 98 -15.08 -12.45 -5.43
N ARG A 99 -15.36 -11.34 -4.76
CA ARG A 99 -15.37 -11.29 -3.29
C ARG A 99 -16.45 -12.20 -2.70
N LYS A 100 -17.59 -12.25 -3.36
CA LYS A 100 -18.73 -13.13 -3.08
C LYS A 100 -19.24 -13.68 -4.40
N GLU A 101 -19.92 -14.80 -4.36
CA GLU A 101 -20.58 -15.35 -5.52
C GLU A 101 -21.49 -14.30 -6.19
N GLY A 102 -21.37 -14.12 -7.50
CA GLY A 102 -22.10 -13.11 -8.28
C GLY A 102 -21.60 -11.65 -8.15
N ASP A 103 -20.63 -11.35 -7.29
CA ASP A 103 -20.08 -9.99 -7.14
C ASP A 103 -18.97 -9.73 -8.18
N LEU A 104 -19.35 -9.30 -9.38
CA LEU A 104 -18.39 -8.97 -10.44
C LEU A 104 -17.62 -7.65 -10.20
N LYS A 105 -18.12 -6.80 -9.29
CA LYS A 105 -17.55 -5.48 -9.01
C LYS A 105 -16.39 -5.55 -8.03
N HIS A 106 -16.53 -6.31 -6.96
CA HIS A 106 -15.52 -6.40 -5.91
C HIS A 106 -14.74 -7.70 -6.02
N LYS A 107 -13.46 -7.59 -6.30
CA LYS A 107 -12.57 -8.72 -6.56
C LYS A 107 -11.48 -8.80 -5.47
N LYS A 108 -11.11 -10.02 -5.11
CA LYS A 108 -10.00 -10.36 -4.21
C LYS A 108 -9.13 -11.42 -4.86
N PHE A 109 -8.04 -11.83 -4.23
CA PHE A 109 -7.23 -12.97 -4.65
C PHE A 109 -7.74 -14.28 -4.02
N LYS A 110 -7.29 -15.42 -4.54
CA LYS A 110 -7.52 -16.73 -3.93
C LYS A 110 -6.93 -16.74 -2.51
N PRO A 111 -7.50 -17.50 -1.56
CA PRO A 111 -7.00 -17.52 -0.17
C PRO A 111 -5.51 -17.77 -0.04
N ALA A 112 -4.97 -18.75 -0.77
CA ALA A 112 -3.53 -19.05 -0.76
C ALA A 112 -2.66 -17.89 -1.26
N ASP A 113 -3.14 -17.10 -2.22
CA ASP A 113 -2.42 -15.93 -2.73
C ASP A 113 -2.52 -14.74 -1.77
N GLU A 114 -3.66 -14.60 -1.06
CA GLU A 114 -3.78 -13.60 0.02
C GLU A 114 -2.82 -13.92 1.19
N GLU A 115 -2.58 -15.19 1.53
CA GLU A 115 -1.60 -15.61 2.54
C GLU A 115 -0.18 -15.29 2.11
N LYS A 116 0.24 -15.70 0.91
CA LYS A 116 1.56 -15.35 0.35
C LYS A 116 1.79 -13.84 0.30
N LEU A 117 0.75 -13.09 -0.06
CA LEU A 117 0.80 -11.63 -0.09
C LEU A 117 1.01 -11.05 1.31
N THR A 118 0.35 -11.59 2.34
CA THR A 118 0.56 -11.21 3.73
C THR A 118 2.01 -11.47 4.17
N GLU A 119 2.53 -12.65 3.92
CA GLU A 119 3.92 -13.02 4.23
C GLU A 119 4.92 -12.07 3.54
N TRP A 120 4.69 -11.80 2.26
CA TRP A 120 5.54 -10.88 1.52
C TRP A 120 5.47 -9.46 2.08
N MET A 121 4.28 -8.93 2.35
CA MET A 121 4.11 -7.58 2.87
C MET A 121 4.74 -7.42 4.25
N MET A 122 4.55 -8.38 5.15
CA MET A 122 5.17 -8.39 6.48
C MET A 122 6.70 -8.39 6.39
N SER A 123 7.27 -9.17 5.48
CA SER A 123 8.73 -9.34 5.34
C SER A 123 9.41 -8.19 4.60
N ASN A 124 8.72 -7.53 3.67
CA ASN A 124 9.33 -6.57 2.74
C ASN A 124 8.94 -5.11 2.97
N LEU A 125 7.91 -4.84 3.78
CA LEU A 125 7.42 -3.49 4.00
C LEU A 125 7.65 -3.00 5.42
N LEU A 126 7.88 -1.70 5.51
CA LEU A 126 7.82 -0.90 6.72
C LEU A 126 6.70 0.13 6.57
N LEU A 127 6.31 0.74 7.66
CA LEU A 127 5.33 1.80 7.68
C LEU A 127 5.88 3.03 8.38
N ALA A 128 5.73 4.19 7.75
CA ALA A 128 5.82 5.48 8.42
C ALA A 128 4.39 5.99 8.65
N PHE A 129 4.08 6.46 9.87
CA PHE A 129 2.75 6.95 10.21
C PHE A 129 2.80 8.19 11.10
N VAL A 130 1.73 8.96 11.07
CA VAL A 130 1.51 10.13 11.93
C VAL A 130 0.04 10.27 12.25
N GLU A 131 -0.26 10.57 13.50
CA GLU A 131 -1.61 10.92 13.96
C GLU A 131 -2.01 12.26 13.37
N ASN A 132 -3.19 12.33 12.78
CA ASN A 132 -3.72 13.54 12.16
C ASN A 132 -5.25 13.48 12.17
N ALA A 133 -5.88 14.45 12.81
CA ALA A 133 -7.34 14.52 12.92
C ALA A 133 -8.02 14.86 11.58
N ASP A 134 -7.30 15.53 10.66
CA ASP A 134 -7.77 15.87 9.31
C ASP A 134 -6.80 15.32 8.25
N PRO A 135 -6.84 14.01 7.97
CA PRO A 135 -5.83 13.35 7.15
C PRO A 135 -5.99 13.58 5.63
N GLU A 136 -7.19 13.95 5.14
CA GLU A 136 -7.46 14.03 3.69
C GLU A 136 -6.64 15.09 2.94
N PRO A 137 -6.51 16.35 3.42
CA PRO A 137 -5.67 17.35 2.73
C PRO A 137 -4.20 16.94 2.67
N TRP A 138 -3.75 16.22 3.70
CA TRP A 138 -2.39 15.71 3.79
C TRP A 138 -2.11 14.57 2.83
N GLU A 139 -3.08 13.69 2.60
CA GLU A 139 -2.94 12.63 1.60
C GLU A 139 -2.67 13.21 0.22
N VAL A 140 -3.47 14.22 -0.18
CA VAL A 140 -3.29 14.89 -1.48
C VAL A 140 -1.89 15.50 -1.61
N LYS A 141 -1.43 16.17 -0.56
CA LYS A 141 -0.09 16.76 -0.52
C LYS A 141 1.01 15.68 -0.59
N LEU A 142 0.91 14.62 0.21
CA LEU A 142 1.88 13.52 0.19
C LEU A 142 1.93 12.81 -1.17
N ILE A 143 0.78 12.59 -1.83
CA ILE A 143 0.76 12.02 -3.18
C ILE A 143 1.46 12.95 -4.18
N ALA A 144 1.22 14.25 -4.11
CA ALA A 144 1.82 15.22 -5.02
C ALA A 144 3.35 15.34 -4.81
N GLU A 145 3.80 15.38 -3.57
CA GLU A 145 5.21 15.56 -3.22
C GLU A 145 6.03 14.28 -3.43
N LEU A 146 5.51 13.13 -3.01
CA LEU A 146 6.24 11.86 -3.07
C LEU A 146 6.05 11.13 -4.41
N ASN A 147 4.94 11.33 -5.11
CA ASN A 147 4.59 10.57 -6.31
C ASN A 147 4.77 9.04 -6.14
N PRO A 148 4.16 8.40 -5.12
CA PRO A 148 4.37 6.98 -4.88
C PRO A 148 3.76 6.16 -6.02
N PRO A 149 4.46 5.13 -6.54
CA PRO A 149 4.02 4.42 -7.75
C PRO A 149 2.70 3.65 -7.61
N LEU A 150 2.34 3.22 -6.40
CA LEU A 150 1.13 2.43 -6.17
C LEU A 150 -0.12 3.27 -5.88
N ASN A 151 -0.01 4.59 -5.77
CA ASN A 151 -1.17 5.49 -5.73
C ASN A 151 -1.68 5.73 -7.14
N LEU A 152 -2.81 5.13 -7.49
CA LEU A 152 -3.46 5.31 -8.80
C LEU A 152 -4.41 6.52 -8.81
N ASP A 153 -5.20 6.66 -7.75
CA ASP A 153 -6.11 7.78 -7.58
C ASP A 153 -5.37 9.01 -7.06
N LYS A 154 -5.84 10.20 -7.42
CA LYS A 154 -5.28 11.50 -7.01
C LYS A 154 -3.82 11.73 -7.46
N ASN A 155 -3.18 10.79 -8.15
CA ASN A 155 -1.80 10.91 -8.62
C ASN A 155 -1.75 11.26 -10.11
N THR A 156 -1.54 12.53 -10.42
CA THR A 156 -1.49 13.07 -11.79
C THR A 156 -0.05 13.23 -12.30
N ASN A 157 0.96 12.88 -11.53
CA ASN A 157 2.36 13.06 -11.92
C ASN A 157 2.71 12.19 -13.15
N MET A 158 3.39 12.80 -14.11
CA MET A 158 3.71 12.13 -15.38
C MET A 158 4.82 11.06 -15.25
N VAL A 159 5.71 11.17 -14.26
CA VAL A 159 6.89 10.30 -14.12
C VAL A 159 6.54 8.81 -14.06
N ASN A 160 5.49 8.43 -13.32
CA ASN A 160 5.06 7.03 -13.20
C ASN A 160 3.74 6.75 -13.95
N LYS A 161 3.36 7.57 -14.91
CA LYS A 161 2.06 7.46 -15.59
C LYS A 161 1.91 6.12 -16.33
N GLU A 162 2.92 5.70 -17.07
CA GLU A 162 2.88 4.44 -17.82
C GLU A 162 2.80 3.23 -16.88
N PHE A 163 3.61 3.22 -15.82
CA PHE A 163 3.56 2.17 -14.79
C PHE A 163 2.16 2.11 -14.15
N ARG A 164 1.59 3.26 -13.73
CA ARG A 164 0.25 3.31 -13.13
C ARG A 164 -0.84 2.87 -14.11
N THR A 165 -0.70 3.19 -15.39
CA THR A 165 -1.64 2.73 -16.43
C THR A 165 -1.58 1.21 -16.58
N LEU A 166 -0.40 0.62 -16.61
CA LEU A 166 -0.22 -0.82 -16.67
C LEU A 166 -0.77 -1.48 -15.38
N LEU A 167 -0.42 -0.97 -14.21
CA LEU A 167 -0.92 -1.48 -12.93
C LEU A 167 -2.47 -1.41 -12.86
N SER A 168 -3.08 -0.34 -13.34
CA SER A 168 -4.54 -0.22 -13.42
C SER A 168 -5.16 -1.34 -14.26
N LYS A 169 -4.58 -1.66 -15.43
CA LYS A 169 -5.00 -2.77 -16.27
C LYS A 169 -4.86 -4.11 -15.55
N LEU A 170 -3.74 -4.34 -14.87
CA LEU A 170 -3.51 -5.57 -14.10
C LEU A 170 -4.54 -5.77 -12.99
N ARG A 171 -4.96 -4.70 -12.31
CA ARG A 171 -6.00 -4.71 -11.26
C ARG A 171 -7.43 -4.92 -11.78
N CYS A 172 -7.63 -4.75 -13.08
CA CYS A 172 -8.93 -4.91 -13.74
C CYS A 172 -9.05 -6.19 -14.57
N ARG A 173 -8.10 -7.12 -14.48
CA ARG A 173 -8.16 -8.39 -15.21
C ARG A 173 -9.50 -9.10 -15.00
N PRO A 174 -9.99 -9.84 -16.02
CA PRO A 174 -11.16 -10.69 -15.86
C PRO A 174 -10.97 -11.67 -14.70
N VAL A 175 -12.08 -12.07 -14.11
CA VAL A 175 -12.12 -13.15 -13.13
C VAL A 175 -11.97 -14.47 -13.89
N ILE A 176 -11.14 -15.36 -13.41
CA ILE A 176 -11.00 -16.73 -13.92
C ILE A 176 -11.96 -17.65 -13.19
#